data_9243f7ffcb6052d4b49c9c969b2b3757
#
_entry.id   9243f7ffcb6052d4b49c9c969b2b3757
#
_cell.length_a   1.000
_cell.length_b   1.000
_cell.length_c   1.000
_cell.angle_alpha   90.00
_cell.angle_beta   90.00
_cell.angle_gamma   90.00
#
_symmetry.space_group_name_H-M   'P 1'
#
loop_
_entity.id
_entity.type
_entity.pdbx_description
1 polymer ?
#
loop_
_entity_poly.entity_id
_entity_poly.type
_entity_poly.pdbx_seq_one_letter_code
_entity_poly.pdbx_strand_id
1 'polypeptide(L)'
;MNASIRRIGQLAGVVLFLSFANIALACPDYLQDEYRKLHSTDDVNLCELTKGKPVLVVNTASHCGYVTQFEGLEALNKQYQERGLVVLGFASDDFNQEAKDEAEAATVCFENFGVTFTMLSPTQVRGEDANDLFKALAKETTEPQWNFNKYLLDKDGKVVEHFGSKVKPTDKKLTQAIEKLL
;
A
#
# COMPACT_ATOMS: atom_id res chain seq x y z
N MET A 1 83.61 14.72 15.26
CA MET A 1 82.67 14.65 14.11
C MET A 1 81.47 13.79 14.54
N ASN A 2 80.36 14.47 14.98
CA ASN A 2 79.17 13.83 15.52
C ASN A 2 78.06 13.89 14.49
N ALA A 3 77.69 12.73 14.01
CA ALA A 3 76.54 12.60 13.08
C ALA A 3 75.22 12.37 13.88
N SER A 4 74.38 13.40 13.88
CA SER A 4 73.00 13.32 14.46
C SER A 4 72.07 12.60 13.51
N ILE A 5 71.53 11.45 13.91
CA ILE A 5 70.52 10.73 13.20
C ILE A 5 69.11 11.26 13.64
N ARG A 6 68.43 11.98 12.75
CA ARG A 6 67.03 12.38 12.94
C ARG A 6 66.15 11.21 12.67
N ARG A 7 65.43 10.77 13.69
CA ARG A 7 64.28 9.78 13.53
C ARG A 7 63.04 10.51 13.01
N ILE A 8 62.60 10.15 11.83
CA ILE A 8 61.33 10.58 11.26
C ILE A 8 60.27 9.66 11.83
N GLY A 9 59.40 10.19 12.68
CA GLY A 9 58.26 9.48 13.20
C GLY A 9 57.15 9.39 12.12
N GLN A 10 56.81 8.19 11.68
CA GLN A 10 55.64 7.92 10.85
C GLN A 10 54.39 7.95 11.73
N LEU A 11 53.55 8.95 11.52
CA LEU A 11 52.20 9.00 12.05
C LEU A 11 51.30 8.10 11.16
N ALA A 12 50.97 6.91 11.63
CA ALA A 12 49.99 6.07 11.00
C ALA A 12 48.58 6.64 11.30
N GLY A 13 47.99 7.29 10.33
CA GLY A 13 46.60 7.74 10.41
C GLY A 13 45.66 6.54 10.34
N VAL A 14 44.96 6.26 11.43
CA VAL A 14 43.87 5.26 11.45
C VAL A 14 42.64 5.90 10.78
N VAL A 15 42.35 5.48 9.55
CA VAL A 15 41.12 5.86 8.86
C VAL A 15 40.00 4.93 9.37
N LEU A 16 39.13 5.49 10.21
CA LEU A 16 37.98 4.80 10.73
C LEU A 16 36.87 4.79 9.62
N PHE A 17 36.73 3.66 8.93
CA PHE A 17 35.60 3.45 8.00
C PHE A 17 34.33 3.25 8.82
N LEU A 18 33.49 4.28 8.93
CA LEU A 18 32.12 4.16 9.41
C LEU A 18 31.29 3.46 8.34
N SER A 19 31.11 2.15 8.48
CA SER A 19 30.16 1.38 7.69
C SER A 19 28.76 1.80 8.12
N PHE A 20 28.08 2.63 7.32
CA PHE A 20 26.65 2.83 7.45
C PHE A 20 25.96 1.54 7.02
N ALA A 21 25.53 0.73 7.98
CA ALA A 21 24.63 -0.37 7.72
C ALA A 21 23.33 0.24 7.19
N ASN A 22 23.03 0.03 5.89
CA ASN A 22 21.70 0.26 5.36
C ASN A 22 20.78 -0.76 6.05
N ILE A 23 20.07 -0.33 7.09
CA ILE A 23 18.96 -1.10 7.64
C ILE A 23 17.88 -1.05 6.56
N ALA A 24 17.83 -2.09 5.72
CA ALA A 24 16.71 -2.28 4.83
C ALA A 24 15.47 -2.43 5.71
N LEU A 25 14.55 -1.48 5.65
CA LEU A 25 13.27 -1.56 6.35
C LEU A 25 12.59 -2.83 5.83
N ALA A 26 12.43 -3.81 6.71
CA ALA A 26 11.65 -5.00 6.40
C ALA A 26 10.16 -4.59 6.37
N CYS A 27 9.42 -5.09 5.39
CA CYS A 27 7.98 -4.89 5.39
C CYS A 27 7.34 -5.54 6.62
N PRO A 28 6.27 -4.95 7.17
CA PRO A 28 5.44 -5.64 8.15
C PRO A 28 4.97 -7.01 7.64
N ASP A 29 4.80 -7.97 8.53
CA ASP A 29 4.43 -9.35 8.18
C ASP A 29 3.16 -9.42 7.33
N TYR A 30 2.15 -8.60 7.63
CA TYR A 30 0.88 -8.53 6.90
C TYR A 30 0.98 -7.93 5.47
N LEU A 31 2.13 -7.43 5.06
CA LEU A 31 2.42 -7.03 3.68
C LEU A 31 3.32 -8.03 2.94
N GLN A 32 3.73 -9.12 3.57
CA GLN A 32 4.61 -10.11 2.93
C GLN A 32 3.86 -11.13 2.09
N ASP A 33 2.52 -11.18 2.22
CA ASP A 33 1.69 -12.12 1.49
C ASP A 33 1.63 -11.83 0.00
N GLU A 34 1.38 -12.89 -0.75
CA GLU A 34 1.09 -12.83 -2.18
C GLU A 34 -0.41 -12.87 -2.41
N TYR A 35 -0.87 -12.03 -3.33
CA TYR A 35 -2.27 -11.95 -3.73
C TYR A 35 -2.40 -12.07 -5.23
N ARG A 36 -3.35 -12.89 -5.67
CA ARG A 36 -3.67 -12.97 -7.10
C ARG A 36 -4.36 -11.68 -7.57
N LYS A 37 -3.95 -11.18 -8.72
CA LYS A 37 -4.61 -10.03 -9.34
C LYS A 37 -5.99 -10.40 -9.84
N LEU A 38 -6.90 -9.44 -9.84
CA LEU A 38 -8.26 -9.62 -10.34
C LEU A 38 -8.24 -10.09 -11.79
N HIS A 39 -8.97 -11.17 -12.06
CA HIS A 39 -9.13 -11.77 -13.39
C HIS A 39 -7.80 -12.06 -14.11
N SER A 40 -6.82 -12.52 -13.36
CA SER A 40 -5.48 -12.86 -13.84
C SER A 40 -4.97 -14.13 -13.18
N THR A 41 -3.95 -14.76 -13.77
CA THR A 41 -3.17 -15.84 -13.15
C THR A 41 -1.93 -15.31 -12.42
N ASP A 42 -1.66 -14.01 -12.50
CA ASP A 42 -0.49 -13.39 -11.90
C ASP A 42 -0.73 -13.09 -10.42
N ASP A 43 0.24 -13.43 -9.60
CA ASP A 43 0.33 -13.01 -8.22
C ASP A 43 1.17 -11.75 -8.07
N VAL A 44 0.96 -11.02 -6.99
CA VAL A 44 1.75 -9.87 -6.59
C VAL A 44 2.08 -9.96 -5.11
N ASN A 45 3.36 -9.81 -4.80
CA ASN A 45 3.82 -9.65 -3.42
C ASN A 45 3.61 -8.20 -2.99
N LEU A 46 2.83 -7.98 -1.94
CA LEU A 46 2.50 -6.61 -1.51
C LEU A 46 3.72 -5.86 -0.99
N CYS A 47 4.66 -6.54 -0.32
CA CYS A 47 5.89 -5.90 0.14
C CYS A 47 6.70 -5.33 -1.03
N GLU A 48 6.93 -6.12 -2.07
CA GLU A 48 7.69 -5.67 -3.23
C GLU A 48 7.02 -4.47 -3.92
N LEU A 49 5.69 -4.48 -3.99
CA LEU A 49 4.92 -3.41 -4.61
C LEU A 49 4.92 -2.11 -3.79
N THR A 50 4.87 -2.23 -2.45
CA THR A 50 4.58 -1.10 -1.55
C THR A 50 5.78 -0.60 -0.75
N LYS A 51 6.90 -1.34 -0.72
CA LYS A 51 8.07 -1.00 0.09
C LYS A 51 8.55 0.43 -0.11
N GLY A 52 8.59 1.18 1.00
CA GLY A 52 9.03 2.57 1.01
C GLY A 52 8.07 3.57 0.35
N LYS A 53 6.81 3.16 0.13
CA LYS A 53 5.78 3.99 -0.50
C LYS A 53 4.55 4.08 0.40
N PRO A 54 3.86 5.24 0.46
CA PRO A 54 2.54 5.30 1.07
C PRO A 54 1.53 4.50 0.26
N VAL A 55 0.58 3.85 0.95
CA VAL A 55 -0.38 2.94 0.34
C VAL A 55 -1.80 3.34 0.72
N LEU A 56 -2.70 3.38 -0.26
CA LEU A 56 -4.13 3.49 -0.05
C LEU A 56 -4.79 2.14 -0.32
N VAL A 57 -5.18 1.43 0.74
CA VAL A 57 -5.89 0.15 0.67
C VAL A 57 -7.39 0.40 0.67
N VAL A 58 -8.12 -0.20 -0.26
CA VAL A 58 -9.58 -0.04 -0.40
C VAL A 58 -10.25 -1.39 -0.59
N ASN A 59 -11.26 -1.72 0.23
CA ASN A 59 -12.12 -2.86 -0.07
C ASN A 59 -13.24 -2.43 -1.04
N THR A 60 -13.44 -3.17 -2.10
CA THR A 60 -14.33 -2.81 -3.21
C THR A 60 -15.40 -3.86 -3.47
N ALA A 61 -16.46 -3.47 -4.20
CA ALA A 61 -17.46 -4.39 -4.72
C ALA A 61 -18.14 -3.79 -5.95
N SER A 62 -18.44 -4.65 -6.94
CA SER A 62 -18.93 -4.28 -8.29
C SER A 62 -20.36 -3.75 -8.30
N HIS A 63 -21.22 -4.20 -7.40
CA HIS A 63 -22.66 -3.85 -7.33
C HIS A 63 -22.99 -2.90 -6.17
N CYS A 64 -21.97 -2.25 -5.61
CA CYS A 64 -22.14 -1.34 -4.49
C CYS A 64 -22.67 0.02 -4.95
N GLY A 65 -23.54 0.66 -4.15
CA GLY A 65 -23.98 2.03 -4.39
C GLY A 65 -22.85 3.08 -4.38
N TYR A 66 -21.66 2.70 -3.89
CA TYR A 66 -20.45 3.52 -3.92
C TYR A 66 -19.50 3.20 -5.09
N VAL A 67 -19.90 2.35 -6.04
CA VAL A 67 -19.05 1.89 -7.16
C VAL A 67 -18.46 3.03 -7.99
N THR A 68 -19.18 4.15 -8.11
CA THR A 68 -18.69 5.36 -8.80
C THR A 68 -17.44 5.97 -8.14
N GLN A 69 -17.07 5.53 -6.92
CA GLN A 69 -15.81 5.96 -6.31
C GLN A 69 -14.56 5.40 -7.01
N PHE A 70 -14.69 4.38 -7.87
CA PHE A 70 -13.59 3.95 -8.72
C PHE A 70 -13.03 5.08 -9.60
N GLU A 71 -13.90 5.96 -10.13
CA GLU A 71 -13.45 7.13 -10.91
C GLU A 71 -12.52 8.04 -10.09
N GLY A 72 -12.92 8.31 -8.84
CA GLY A 72 -12.12 9.13 -7.94
C GLY A 72 -10.83 8.45 -7.47
N LEU A 73 -10.86 7.13 -7.24
CA LEU A 73 -9.67 6.35 -6.89
C LEU A 73 -8.68 6.31 -8.05
N GLU A 74 -9.17 6.13 -9.28
CA GLU A 74 -8.34 6.19 -10.48
C GLU A 74 -7.73 7.58 -10.70
N ALA A 75 -8.51 8.64 -10.44
CA ALA A 75 -7.99 10.00 -10.49
C ALA A 75 -6.87 10.22 -9.45
N LEU A 76 -7.02 9.71 -8.22
CA LEU A 76 -5.96 9.74 -7.20
C LEU A 76 -4.73 8.94 -7.66
N ASN A 77 -4.93 7.75 -8.21
CA ASN A 77 -3.85 6.93 -8.73
C ASN A 77 -3.05 7.70 -9.78
N LYS A 78 -3.70 8.22 -10.81
CA LYS A 78 -3.06 9.02 -11.85
C LYS A 78 -2.33 10.27 -11.34
N GLN A 79 -2.93 10.93 -10.34
CA GLN A 79 -2.37 12.16 -9.77
C GLN A 79 -1.11 11.90 -8.94
N TYR A 80 -1.06 10.78 -8.20
CA TYR A 80 -0.06 10.58 -7.16
C TYR A 80 0.88 9.39 -7.38
N GLN A 81 0.64 8.49 -8.36
CA GLN A 81 1.49 7.34 -8.62
C GLN A 81 2.94 7.73 -8.91
N GLU A 82 3.17 8.78 -9.72
CA GLU A 82 4.51 9.29 -10.03
C GLU A 82 5.21 9.92 -8.82
N ARG A 83 4.44 10.26 -7.79
CA ARG A 83 4.95 10.76 -6.50
C ARG A 83 5.13 9.62 -5.47
N GLY A 84 4.81 8.40 -5.84
CA GLY A 84 5.04 7.20 -5.06
C GLY A 84 3.83 6.61 -4.35
N LEU A 85 2.61 7.19 -4.47
CA LEU A 85 1.41 6.55 -3.91
C LEU A 85 1.12 5.23 -4.62
N VAL A 86 0.84 4.19 -3.85
CA VAL A 86 0.30 2.92 -4.34
C VAL A 86 -1.18 2.82 -3.93
N VAL A 87 -2.06 2.57 -4.89
CA VAL A 87 -3.48 2.28 -4.63
C VAL A 87 -3.71 0.79 -4.82
N LEU A 88 -4.33 0.14 -3.82
CA LEU A 88 -4.67 -1.29 -3.83
C LEU A 88 -6.18 -1.45 -3.64
N GLY A 89 -6.85 -2.09 -4.60
CA GLY A 89 -8.24 -2.48 -4.49
C GLY A 89 -8.38 -3.96 -4.17
N PHE A 90 -9.09 -4.29 -3.11
CA PHE A 90 -9.43 -5.65 -2.71
C PHE A 90 -10.90 -5.91 -2.99
N ALA A 91 -11.19 -6.66 -4.04
CA ALA A 91 -12.56 -7.11 -4.30
C ALA A 91 -13.05 -8.02 -3.16
N SER A 92 -14.30 -7.84 -2.71
CA SER A 92 -14.85 -8.63 -1.61
C SER A 92 -16.37 -8.74 -1.69
N ASP A 93 -16.89 -9.96 -1.44
CA ASP A 93 -18.33 -10.23 -1.33
C ASP A 93 -18.83 -10.25 0.14
N ASP A 94 -18.04 -9.81 1.11
CA ASP A 94 -18.42 -9.83 2.53
C ASP A 94 -19.67 -9.00 2.85
N PHE A 95 -20.07 -8.14 1.94
CA PHE A 95 -21.30 -7.34 2.03
C PHE A 95 -22.34 -7.74 0.97
N ASN A 96 -22.18 -8.91 0.33
CA ASN A 96 -23.06 -9.45 -0.70
C ASN A 96 -23.32 -8.48 -1.88
N GLN A 97 -22.27 -7.78 -2.30
CA GLN A 97 -22.33 -6.79 -3.38
C GLN A 97 -21.22 -6.96 -4.43
N GLU A 98 -20.44 -8.04 -4.37
CA GLU A 98 -19.48 -8.36 -5.43
C GLU A 98 -20.14 -9.21 -6.50
N ALA A 99 -19.69 -9.05 -7.75
CA ALA A 99 -20.09 -9.91 -8.86
C ALA A 99 -19.76 -11.37 -8.53
N LYS A 100 -20.64 -12.28 -8.93
CA LYS A 100 -20.42 -13.73 -8.71
C LYS A 100 -19.40 -14.32 -9.66
N ASP A 101 -19.18 -13.65 -10.79
CA ASP A 101 -18.14 -13.97 -11.78
C ASP A 101 -17.05 -12.90 -11.73
N GLU A 102 -15.83 -13.36 -11.59
CA GLU A 102 -14.65 -12.47 -11.55
C GLU A 102 -14.44 -11.72 -12.87
N ALA A 103 -14.86 -12.28 -14.01
CA ALA A 103 -14.82 -11.57 -15.29
C ALA A 103 -15.77 -10.36 -15.30
N GLU A 104 -16.94 -10.49 -14.68
CA GLU A 104 -17.87 -9.36 -14.50
C GLU A 104 -17.25 -8.29 -13.58
N ALA A 105 -16.64 -8.68 -12.46
CA ALA A 105 -15.93 -7.76 -11.57
C ALA A 105 -14.83 -6.99 -12.31
N ALA A 106 -14.05 -7.68 -13.14
CA ALA A 106 -13.01 -7.09 -13.97
C ALA A 106 -13.57 -6.12 -15.01
N THR A 107 -14.68 -6.47 -15.68
CA THR A 107 -15.39 -5.58 -16.62
C THR A 107 -15.83 -4.29 -15.92
N VAL A 108 -16.42 -4.40 -14.72
CA VAL A 108 -16.83 -3.20 -13.95
C VAL A 108 -15.61 -2.33 -13.65
N CYS A 109 -14.55 -2.90 -13.10
CA CYS A 109 -13.36 -2.12 -12.69
C CYS A 109 -12.61 -1.54 -13.89
N PHE A 110 -12.21 -2.40 -14.84
CA PHE A 110 -11.25 -2.04 -15.88
C PHE A 110 -11.89 -1.39 -17.09
N GLU A 111 -13.06 -1.89 -17.54
CA GLU A 111 -13.71 -1.38 -18.74
C GLU A 111 -14.63 -0.21 -18.44
N ASN A 112 -15.51 -0.34 -17.41
CA ASN A 112 -16.52 0.69 -17.14
C ASN A 112 -15.91 1.92 -16.41
N PHE A 113 -14.94 1.70 -15.51
CA PHE A 113 -14.33 2.77 -14.73
C PHE A 113 -12.86 3.07 -15.10
N GLY A 114 -12.27 2.30 -16.00
CA GLY A 114 -10.90 2.52 -16.51
C GLY A 114 -9.83 2.44 -15.41
N VAL A 115 -10.04 1.60 -14.38
CA VAL A 115 -9.09 1.40 -13.29
C VAL A 115 -7.76 0.87 -13.82
N THR A 116 -6.66 1.52 -13.43
CA THR A 116 -5.29 1.13 -13.77
C THR A 116 -4.44 0.77 -12.56
N PHE A 117 -4.89 1.09 -11.35
CA PHE A 117 -4.23 0.64 -10.12
C PHE A 117 -4.44 -0.86 -9.87
N THR A 118 -3.64 -1.44 -8.98
CA THR A 118 -3.68 -2.87 -8.70
C THR A 118 -5.00 -3.27 -8.04
N MET A 119 -5.79 -4.10 -8.75
CA MET A 119 -6.96 -4.78 -8.20
C MET A 119 -6.60 -6.23 -7.89
N LEU A 120 -7.02 -6.70 -6.72
CA LEU A 120 -6.78 -8.06 -6.24
C LEU A 120 -8.07 -8.88 -6.33
N SER A 121 -7.91 -10.19 -6.54
CA SER A 121 -9.01 -11.13 -6.65
C SER A 121 -9.88 -11.14 -5.38
N PRO A 122 -11.14 -11.57 -5.47
CA PRO A 122 -12.05 -11.59 -4.34
C PRO A 122 -11.45 -12.30 -3.12
N THR A 123 -11.49 -11.61 -1.98
CA THR A 123 -11.01 -12.10 -0.69
C THR A 123 -11.87 -11.60 0.44
N GLN A 124 -11.78 -12.25 1.60
CA GLN A 124 -12.45 -11.78 2.81
C GLN A 124 -11.67 -10.63 3.45
N VAL A 125 -12.40 -9.58 3.84
CA VAL A 125 -11.84 -8.32 4.38
C VAL A 125 -12.35 -8.01 5.79
N ARG A 126 -13.21 -8.89 6.35
CA ARG A 126 -13.77 -8.72 7.70
C ARG A 126 -13.94 -10.05 8.41
N GLY A 127 -14.09 -9.97 9.76
CA GLY A 127 -14.29 -11.15 10.60
C GLY A 127 -13.04 -12.01 10.76
N GLU A 128 -13.23 -13.24 11.25
CA GLU A 128 -12.14 -14.17 11.56
C GLU A 128 -11.41 -14.67 10.30
N ASP A 129 -12.13 -14.74 9.18
CA ASP A 129 -11.61 -15.23 7.91
C ASP A 129 -10.99 -14.13 7.03
N ALA A 130 -10.94 -12.87 7.51
CA ALA A 130 -10.27 -11.79 6.79
C ALA A 130 -8.82 -12.16 6.48
N ASN A 131 -8.31 -11.69 5.35
CA ASN A 131 -6.90 -11.83 5.04
C ASN A 131 -6.01 -11.08 6.06
N ASP A 132 -4.73 -11.42 6.11
CA ASP A 132 -3.83 -10.92 7.17
C ASP A 132 -3.66 -9.40 7.14
N LEU A 133 -3.66 -8.77 5.96
CA LEU A 133 -3.65 -7.33 5.85
C LEU A 133 -4.88 -6.71 6.53
N PHE A 134 -6.10 -7.16 6.21
CA PHE A 134 -7.32 -6.59 6.80
C PHE A 134 -7.46 -6.92 8.28
N LYS A 135 -6.96 -8.05 8.78
CA LYS A 135 -6.85 -8.33 10.23
C LYS A 135 -5.94 -7.31 10.92
N ALA A 136 -4.79 -6.99 10.32
CA ALA A 136 -3.87 -5.98 10.87
C ALA A 136 -4.50 -4.58 10.85
N LEU A 137 -5.13 -4.18 9.74
CA LEU A 137 -5.85 -2.91 9.63
C LEU A 137 -6.96 -2.77 10.67
N ALA A 138 -7.74 -3.84 10.86
CA ALA A 138 -8.82 -3.88 11.86
C ALA A 138 -8.30 -3.75 13.30
N LYS A 139 -7.15 -4.35 13.59
CA LYS A 139 -6.52 -4.29 14.92
C LYS A 139 -6.03 -2.86 15.26
N GLU A 140 -5.54 -2.13 14.28
CA GLU A 140 -5.03 -0.76 14.50
C GLU A 140 -6.14 0.30 14.44
N THR A 141 -7.27 0.01 13.77
CA THR A 141 -8.37 0.96 13.58
C THR A 141 -9.73 0.31 13.83
N THR A 142 -10.36 -0.19 12.76
CA THR A 142 -11.61 -0.98 12.77
C THR A 142 -11.71 -1.74 11.46
N GLU A 143 -12.39 -2.90 11.48
CA GLU A 143 -12.71 -3.61 10.25
C GLU A 143 -13.63 -2.79 9.32
N PRO A 144 -13.64 -3.06 8.01
CA PRO A 144 -14.56 -2.41 7.08
C PRO A 144 -16.02 -2.61 7.53
N GLN A 145 -16.76 -1.50 7.67
CA GLN A 145 -18.18 -1.55 8.03
C GLN A 145 -19.08 -1.63 6.79
N TRP A 146 -18.53 -1.39 5.61
CA TRP A 146 -19.15 -1.47 4.30
C TRP A 146 -18.09 -1.51 3.22
N ASN A 147 -18.49 -1.60 1.93
CA ASN A 147 -17.57 -1.46 0.81
C ASN A 147 -17.03 -0.04 0.68
N PHE A 148 -15.89 0.12 0.02
CA PHE A 148 -15.18 1.39 -0.17
C PHE A 148 -14.74 2.07 1.13
N ASN A 149 -14.36 1.30 2.16
CA ASN A 149 -13.53 1.80 3.24
C ASN A 149 -12.09 1.97 2.73
N LYS A 150 -11.39 2.98 3.18
CA LYS A 150 -10.02 3.28 2.79
C LYS A 150 -9.13 3.33 4.01
N TYR A 151 -7.96 2.69 3.91
CA TYR A 151 -6.93 2.73 4.93
C TYR A 151 -5.68 3.32 4.29
N LEU A 152 -5.17 4.39 4.87
CA LEU A 152 -3.95 5.04 4.42
C LEU A 152 -2.78 4.58 5.29
N LEU A 153 -1.76 4.00 4.64
CA LEU A 153 -0.54 3.54 5.28
C LEU A 153 0.62 4.45 4.88
N ASP A 154 1.55 4.66 5.80
CA ASP A 154 2.80 5.37 5.52
C ASP A 154 3.83 4.47 4.80
N LYS A 155 5.03 5.02 4.59
CA LYS A 155 6.14 4.35 3.90
C LYS A 155 6.69 3.13 4.64
N ASP A 156 6.38 3.00 5.92
CA ASP A 156 6.77 1.89 6.79
C ASP A 156 5.66 0.83 6.90
N GLY A 157 4.54 1.05 6.20
CA GLY A 157 3.35 0.20 6.20
C GLY A 157 2.40 0.46 7.36
N LYS A 158 2.71 1.37 8.28
CA LYS A 158 1.87 1.68 9.45
C LYS A 158 0.61 2.42 9.04
N VAL A 159 -0.53 2.06 9.62
CA VAL A 159 -1.80 2.75 9.38
C VAL A 159 -1.75 4.17 9.95
N VAL A 160 -2.02 5.15 9.09
CA VAL A 160 -2.06 6.58 9.45
C VAL A 160 -3.49 7.03 9.72
N GLU A 161 -4.43 6.60 8.85
CA GLU A 161 -5.84 7.01 8.97
C GLU A 161 -6.76 6.01 8.27
N HIS A 162 -7.97 5.85 8.81
CA HIS A 162 -9.08 5.10 8.23
C HIS A 162 -10.21 6.04 7.81
N PHE A 163 -10.75 5.82 6.62
CA PHE A 163 -11.86 6.60 6.05
C PHE A 163 -13.00 5.66 5.68
N GLY A 164 -14.16 5.88 6.25
CA GLY A 164 -15.36 5.11 5.91
C GLY A 164 -15.86 5.36 4.48
N SER A 165 -16.80 4.55 4.02
CA SER A 165 -17.35 4.56 2.65
C SER A 165 -17.84 5.93 2.16
N LYS A 166 -18.38 6.76 3.06
CA LYS A 166 -18.91 8.09 2.71
C LYS A 166 -17.85 9.11 2.33
N VAL A 167 -16.59 8.92 2.77
CA VAL A 167 -15.49 9.81 2.39
C VAL A 167 -15.10 9.49 0.95
N LYS A 168 -15.35 10.42 0.05
CA LYS A 168 -15.02 10.26 -1.37
C LYS A 168 -13.50 10.38 -1.59
N PRO A 169 -12.95 9.71 -2.63
CA PRO A 169 -11.54 9.87 -2.96
C PRO A 169 -11.11 11.33 -3.22
N THR A 170 -12.04 12.17 -3.69
CA THR A 170 -11.80 13.59 -3.95
C THR A 170 -11.94 14.50 -2.73
N ASP A 171 -12.33 13.96 -1.57
CA ASP A 171 -12.49 14.77 -0.35
C ASP A 171 -11.13 15.29 0.13
N LYS A 172 -11.12 16.58 0.52
CA LYS A 172 -9.92 17.26 1.02
C LYS A 172 -9.28 16.53 2.20
N LYS A 173 -10.12 15.87 3.03
CA LYS A 173 -9.61 15.11 4.18
C LYS A 173 -8.68 14.00 3.73
N LEU A 174 -9.05 13.23 2.72
CA LEU A 174 -8.23 12.13 2.20
C LEU A 174 -7.03 12.66 1.40
N THR A 175 -7.24 13.60 0.48
CA THR A 175 -6.16 14.12 -0.37
C THR A 175 -5.06 14.80 0.45
N GLN A 176 -5.43 15.60 1.48
CA GLN A 176 -4.45 16.21 2.38
C GLN A 176 -3.70 15.21 3.24
N ALA A 177 -4.36 14.10 3.65
CA ALA A 177 -3.68 13.04 4.38
C ALA A 177 -2.63 12.34 3.48
N ILE A 178 -2.99 12.06 2.22
CA ILE A 178 -2.05 11.49 1.23
C ILE A 178 -0.87 12.45 0.99
N GLU A 179 -1.12 13.73 0.76
CA GLU A 179 -0.08 14.73 0.45
C GLU A 179 0.95 14.90 1.57
N LYS A 180 0.59 14.65 2.82
CA LYS A 180 1.52 14.68 3.95
C LYS A 180 2.52 13.52 3.96
N LEU A 181 2.24 12.44 3.24
CA LEU A 181 3.08 11.25 3.19
C LEU A 181 3.99 11.20 1.95
N LEU A 182 3.67 11.98 0.93
CA LEU A 182 4.43 12.08 -0.33
C LEU A 182 5.59 13.07 -0.24
#